data_2e1c9db2a34799bec29752506488fc2d
#
_entry.id   2e1c9db2a34799bec29752506488fc2d
#
_cell.length_a   1.000
_cell.length_b   1.000
_cell.length_c   1.000
_cell.angle_alpha   90.00
_cell.angle_beta   90.00
_cell.angle_gamma   90.00
#
_symmetry.space_group_name_H-M   'P 1'
#
loop_
_entity.id
_entity.type
_entity.pdbx_description
1 polymer ?
#
loop_
_entity_poly.entity_id
_entity_poly.type
_entity_poly.pdbx_seq_one_letter_code
_entity_poly.pdbx_strand_id
1 'polypeptide(L)'
;MSRYESSRFVKDPKTMNKEILKAACEKLGWTYKVQGEELIVTDAKQKEKVYGEYVLKVSGSTVTYNSYYLSNGGQLVAELQSVFFPLNVEYAKKTVVDAFKKKGFTLKKLYDFTPTAEEVDRFCMVGYTKLEDEKEKRNTQ
;
A
#
# COMPACT_ATOMS: atom_id res chain seq x y z
N MET A 1 4.37 22.07 19.75
CA MET A 1 4.71 20.73 20.26
C MET A 1 4.43 19.66 19.23
N SER A 2 5.26 18.64 19.17
CA SER A 2 5.08 17.54 18.25
C SER A 2 5.15 16.22 19.01
N ARG A 3 4.22 15.33 18.69
CA ARG A 3 4.19 13.98 19.21
C ARG A 3 3.95 13.02 18.06
N TYR A 4 5.03 12.59 17.45
CA TYR A 4 4.96 11.71 16.30
C TYR A 4 4.75 10.27 16.72
N GLU A 5 3.78 9.63 16.07
CA GLU A 5 3.53 8.22 16.25
C GLU A 5 3.72 7.53 14.91
N SER A 6 4.41 6.39 14.95
CA SER A 6 4.68 5.59 13.76
C SER A 6 4.12 4.20 13.97
N SER A 7 3.56 3.64 12.92
CA SER A 7 3.08 2.28 12.92
C SER A 7 3.41 1.61 11.58
N ARG A 8 3.25 0.31 11.55
CA ARG A 8 3.49 -0.44 10.32
C ARG A 8 2.27 -0.32 9.41
N PHE A 9 2.48 0.14 8.18
CA PHE A 9 1.44 0.24 7.17
C PHE A 9 1.27 -1.07 6.39
N VAL A 10 2.38 -1.68 5.99
CA VAL A 10 2.44 -3.01 5.39
C VAL A 10 3.46 -3.84 6.17
N LYS A 11 3.29 -5.17 6.20
CA LYS A 11 4.22 -6.05 6.93
C LYS A 11 5.60 -6.10 6.30
N ASP A 12 5.66 -6.07 4.98
CA ASP A 12 6.92 -6.14 4.25
C ASP A 12 7.04 -4.97 3.28
N PRO A 13 8.16 -4.22 3.30
CA PRO A 13 8.37 -3.11 2.37
C PRO A 13 8.21 -3.49 0.90
N LYS A 14 8.46 -4.75 0.54
CA LYS A 14 8.31 -5.25 -0.84
C LYS A 14 6.86 -5.21 -1.32
N THR A 15 5.88 -5.24 -0.42
CA THR A 15 4.47 -5.18 -0.78
C THR A 15 3.94 -3.76 -0.89
N MET A 16 4.76 -2.75 -0.55
CA MET A 16 4.39 -1.37 -0.74
C MET A 16 4.46 -1.01 -2.24
N ASN A 17 3.35 -0.52 -2.75
CA ASN A 17 3.27 -0.03 -4.12
C ASN A 17 2.77 1.41 -4.08
N LYS A 18 3.65 2.33 -4.42
CA LYS A 18 3.36 3.77 -4.36
C LYS A 18 2.22 4.16 -5.30
N GLU A 19 2.14 3.56 -6.48
CA GLU A 19 1.08 3.87 -7.45
C GLU A 19 -0.29 3.42 -6.93
N ILE A 20 -0.35 2.27 -6.26
CA ILE A 20 -1.58 1.78 -5.63
C ILE A 20 -1.94 2.67 -4.44
N LEU A 21 -0.95 3.14 -3.69
CA LEU A 21 -1.18 4.05 -2.57
C LEU A 21 -1.75 5.39 -3.04
N LYS A 22 -1.24 5.93 -4.14
CA LYS A 22 -1.80 7.13 -4.79
C LYS A 22 -3.26 6.91 -5.17
N ALA A 23 -3.55 5.76 -5.81
CA ALA A 23 -4.91 5.42 -6.21
C ALA A 23 -5.85 5.32 -5.01
N ALA A 24 -5.38 4.79 -3.89
CA ALA A 24 -6.15 4.71 -2.65
C ALA A 24 -6.49 6.10 -2.13
N CYS A 25 -5.53 7.02 -2.09
CA CYS A 25 -5.75 8.40 -1.69
C CYS A 25 -6.76 9.10 -2.62
N GLU A 26 -6.64 8.90 -3.91
CA GLU A 26 -7.56 9.48 -4.89
C GLU A 26 -8.97 8.94 -4.71
N LYS A 27 -9.10 7.65 -4.44
CA LYS A 27 -10.40 7.02 -4.19
C LYS A 27 -11.07 7.58 -2.94
N LEU A 28 -10.29 7.92 -1.91
CA LEU A 28 -10.78 8.55 -0.69
C LEU A 28 -11.03 10.06 -0.87
N GLY A 29 -10.56 10.64 -1.97
CA GLY A 29 -10.63 12.07 -2.20
C GLY A 29 -9.66 12.87 -1.33
N TRP A 30 -8.60 12.23 -0.87
CA TRP A 30 -7.56 12.88 -0.06
C TRP A 30 -6.53 13.59 -0.93
N THR A 31 -6.02 14.70 -0.43
CA THR A 31 -4.96 15.45 -1.10
C THR A 31 -3.60 14.93 -0.61
N TYR A 32 -2.71 14.67 -1.56
CA TYR A 32 -1.38 14.14 -1.24
C TYR A 32 -0.32 14.73 -2.18
N LYS A 33 0.93 14.57 -1.79
CA LYS A 33 2.09 14.86 -2.63
C LYS A 33 3.12 13.74 -2.45
N VAL A 34 3.98 13.58 -3.44
CA VAL A 34 5.06 12.59 -3.39
C VAL A 34 6.39 13.31 -3.35
N GLN A 35 7.23 12.96 -2.39
CA GLN A 35 8.59 13.48 -2.26
C GLN A 35 9.54 12.31 -2.15
N GLY A 36 10.28 12.01 -3.23
CA GLY A 36 11.17 10.86 -3.27
C GLY A 36 10.40 9.55 -3.04
N GLU A 37 10.78 8.82 -2.02
CA GLU A 37 10.13 7.55 -1.64
C GLU A 37 8.93 7.74 -0.71
N GLU A 38 8.65 8.98 -0.29
CA GLU A 38 7.59 9.26 0.66
C GLU A 38 6.32 9.73 -0.03
N LEU A 39 5.17 9.24 0.45
CA LEU A 39 3.87 9.80 0.09
C LEU A 39 3.33 10.54 1.29
N ILE A 40 2.97 11.81 1.09
CA ILE A 40 2.60 12.74 2.14
C ILE A 40 1.15 13.17 1.93
N VAL A 41 0.26 12.74 2.84
CA VAL A 41 -1.14 13.18 2.82
C VAL A 41 -1.22 14.56 3.50
N THR A 42 -1.66 15.55 2.76
CA THR A 42 -1.78 16.92 3.26
C THR A 42 -3.19 17.27 3.70
N ASP A 43 -4.18 16.56 3.21
CA ASP A 43 -5.58 16.72 3.62
C ASP A 43 -6.31 15.37 3.48
N ALA A 44 -6.82 14.86 4.59
CA ALA A 44 -7.55 13.59 4.66
C ALA A 44 -9.04 13.84 5.02
N LYS A 45 -9.56 15.04 4.75
CA LYS A 45 -10.91 15.47 5.11
C LYS A 45 -11.21 15.34 6.61
N GLN A 46 -10.16 15.38 7.41
CA GLN A 46 -10.28 15.30 8.86
C GLN A 46 -10.86 16.61 9.43
N LYS A 47 -11.51 16.49 10.57
CA LYS A 47 -12.12 17.66 11.25
C LYS A 47 -11.08 18.56 11.89
N GLU A 48 -9.99 17.99 12.38
CA GLU A 48 -8.96 18.71 13.09
C GLU A 48 -8.00 19.38 12.12
N LYS A 49 -7.59 20.60 12.43
CA LYS A 49 -6.61 21.33 11.63
C LYS A 49 -5.22 20.94 12.07
N VAL A 50 -4.40 20.51 11.12
CA VAL A 50 -3.00 20.19 11.36
C VAL A 50 -2.16 21.41 11.02
N TYR A 51 -1.40 21.91 11.99
CA TYR A 51 -0.45 22.98 11.79
C TYR A 51 0.92 22.36 11.54
N GLY A 52 1.42 22.49 10.33
CA GLY A 52 2.71 21.97 9.99
C GLY A 52 2.73 21.20 8.69
N GLU A 53 3.45 20.11 8.67
CA GLU A 53 3.93 19.52 7.43
C GLU A 53 2.96 18.56 6.74
N TYR A 54 2.20 17.76 7.52
CA TYR A 54 1.38 16.71 6.92
C TYR A 54 0.35 16.13 7.90
N VAL A 55 -0.68 15.48 7.33
CA VAL A 55 -1.64 14.69 8.09
C VAL A 55 -1.08 13.28 8.34
N LEU A 56 -0.68 12.61 7.27
CA LEU A 56 -0.01 11.29 7.32
C LEU A 56 1.20 11.32 6.39
N LYS A 57 2.24 10.58 6.77
CA LYS A 57 3.41 10.36 5.92
C LYS A 57 3.68 8.86 5.83
N VAL A 58 3.65 8.33 4.63
CA VAL A 58 3.96 6.92 4.37
C VAL A 58 5.34 6.83 3.75
N SER A 59 6.23 6.11 4.42
CA SER A 59 7.60 5.89 3.96
C SER A 59 7.92 4.41 4.10
N GLY A 60 8.15 3.74 2.97
CA GLY A 60 8.36 2.29 2.96
C GLY A 60 7.19 1.56 3.60
N SER A 61 7.45 0.75 4.62
CA SER A 61 6.42 -0.01 5.33
C SER A 61 5.79 0.76 6.51
N THR A 62 6.20 2.01 6.73
CA THR A 62 5.85 2.76 7.94
C THR A 62 4.96 3.95 7.61
N VAL A 63 3.98 4.22 8.46
CA VAL A 63 3.17 5.44 8.42
C VAL A 63 3.39 6.22 9.71
N THR A 64 3.51 7.53 9.58
CA THR A 64 3.76 8.45 10.70
C THR A 64 2.72 9.58 10.69
N TYR A 65 2.28 9.99 11.85
CA TYR A 65 1.43 11.17 12.04
C TYR A 65 1.74 11.85 13.36
N ASN A 66 1.34 13.11 13.48
CA ASN A 66 1.53 13.89 14.71
C ASN A 66 0.24 13.80 15.55
N SER A 67 0.27 13.00 16.60
CA SER A 67 -0.90 12.77 17.47
C SER A 67 -1.26 14.00 18.31
N TYR A 68 -0.38 14.98 18.40
CA TYR A 68 -0.70 16.24 19.06
C TYR A 68 -1.84 16.98 18.37
N TYR A 69 -1.90 16.91 17.04
CA TYR A 69 -2.95 17.56 16.26
C TYR A 69 -4.09 16.63 15.88
N LEU A 70 -3.83 15.32 15.83
CA LEU A 70 -4.79 14.33 15.33
C LEU A 70 -5.17 13.35 16.43
N SER A 71 -6.40 13.45 16.94
CA SER A 71 -6.93 12.48 17.90
C SER A 71 -7.31 11.15 17.23
N ASN A 72 -7.58 11.18 15.92
CA ASN A 72 -8.03 10.02 15.16
C ASN A 72 -7.02 9.53 14.12
N GLY A 73 -5.73 9.80 14.33
CA GLY A 73 -4.68 9.41 13.37
C GLY A 73 -4.69 7.92 13.04
N GLY A 74 -4.86 7.07 14.04
CA GLY A 74 -4.96 5.63 13.83
C GLY A 74 -6.16 5.21 12.98
N GLN A 75 -7.28 5.90 13.11
CA GLN A 75 -8.47 5.66 12.29
C GLN A 75 -8.24 6.07 10.83
N LEU A 76 -7.54 7.18 10.61
CA LEU A 76 -7.18 7.62 9.26
C LEU A 76 -6.24 6.62 8.59
N VAL A 77 -5.27 6.09 9.34
CA VAL A 77 -4.38 5.03 8.86
C VAL A 77 -5.20 3.80 8.46
N ALA A 78 -6.11 3.36 9.32
CA ALA A 78 -6.96 2.20 9.05
C ALA A 78 -7.86 2.42 7.83
N GLU A 79 -8.38 3.63 7.66
CA GLU A 79 -9.19 4.00 6.51
C GLU A 79 -8.39 3.91 5.21
N LEU A 80 -7.17 4.43 5.20
CA LEU A 80 -6.28 4.32 4.05
C LEU A 80 -5.95 2.85 3.74
N GLN A 81 -5.63 2.07 4.76
CA GLN A 81 -5.36 0.64 4.62
C GLN A 81 -6.57 -0.12 4.05
N SER A 82 -7.79 0.23 4.46
CA SER A 82 -9.00 -0.45 4.00
C SER A 82 -9.24 -0.28 2.50
N VAL A 83 -8.71 0.77 1.90
CA VAL A 83 -8.78 1.00 0.45
C VAL A 83 -7.53 0.45 -0.25
N PHE A 84 -6.37 0.65 0.34
CA PHE A 84 -5.09 0.23 -0.22
C PHE A 84 -5.00 -1.30 -0.36
N PHE A 85 -5.33 -2.06 0.69
CA PHE A 85 -5.15 -3.51 0.68
C PHE A 85 -5.92 -4.21 -0.43
N PRO A 86 -7.22 -3.96 -0.65
CA PRO A 86 -7.94 -4.58 -1.77
C PRO A 86 -7.35 -4.23 -3.13
N LEU A 87 -6.95 -2.98 -3.34
CA LEU A 87 -6.33 -2.55 -4.60
C LEU A 87 -4.98 -3.25 -4.81
N ASN A 88 -4.21 -3.39 -3.73
CA ASN A 88 -2.90 -4.04 -3.80
C ASN A 88 -3.04 -5.55 -4.07
N VAL A 89 -4.06 -6.19 -3.51
CA VAL A 89 -4.38 -7.60 -3.79
C VAL A 89 -4.75 -7.78 -5.27
N GLU A 90 -5.57 -6.90 -5.81
CA GLU A 90 -5.95 -6.96 -7.23
C GLU A 90 -4.72 -6.81 -8.14
N TYR A 91 -3.83 -5.89 -7.80
CA TYR A 91 -2.58 -5.73 -8.53
C TYR A 91 -1.72 -7.01 -8.45
N ALA A 92 -1.58 -7.59 -7.27
CA ALA A 92 -0.79 -8.81 -7.06
C ALA A 92 -1.41 -10.00 -7.81
N LYS A 93 -2.73 -10.14 -7.79
CA LYS A 93 -3.45 -11.16 -8.56
C LYS A 93 -3.14 -11.05 -10.05
N LYS A 94 -3.26 -9.85 -10.59
CA LYS A 94 -2.98 -9.60 -12.00
C LYS A 94 -1.54 -9.96 -12.35
N THR A 95 -0.59 -9.59 -11.50
CA THR A 95 0.83 -9.90 -11.69
C THR A 95 1.07 -11.41 -11.71
N VAL A 96 0.49 -12.14 -10.75
CA VAL A 96 0.61 -13.60 -10.66
C VAL A 96 -0.03 -14.26 -11.89
N VAL A 97 -1.24 -13.83 -12.26
CA VAL A 97 -1.95 -14.37 -13.42
C VAL A 97 -1.14 -14.15 -14.70
N ASP A 98 -0.61 -12.95 -14.91
CA ASP A 98 0.18 -12.64 -16.09
C ASP A 98 1.47 -13.47 -16.14
N ALA A 99 2.14 -13.64 -14.99
CA ALA A 99 3.35 -14.46 -14.90
C ALA A 99 3.07 -15.93 -15.24
N PHE A 100 1.94 -16.48 -14.77
CA PHE A 100 1.58 -17.87 -15.06
C PHE A 100 1.07 -18.06 -16.50
N LYS A 101 0.37 -17.09 -17.06
CA LYS A 101 -0.04 -17.12 -18.47
C LYS A 101 1.15 -17.21 -19.41
N LYS A 102 2.21 -16.49 -19.10
CA LYS A 102 3.48 -16.57 -19.89
C LYS A 102 4.09 -17.97 -19.85
N LYS A 103 3.81 -18.77 -18.81
CA LYS A 103 4.30 -20.14 -18.67
C LYS A 103 3.29 -21.18 -19.13
N GLY A 104 2.17 -20.79 -19.71
CA GLY A 104 1.14 -21.68 -20.24
C GLY A 104 0.20 -22.31 -19.22
N PHE A 105 0.14 -21.78 -18.00
CA PHE A 105 -0.75 -22.30 -16.96
C PHE A 105 -2.09 -21.56 -16.95
N THR A 106 -3.19 -22.31 -16.69
CA THR A 106 -4.51 -21.74 -16.51
C THR A 106 -4.83 -21.58 -15.02
N LEU A 107 -5.15 -20.35 -14.60
CA LEU A 107 -5.32 -20.03 -13.18
C LEU A 107 -6.77 -19.75 -12.81
N LYS A 108 -7.69 -20.61 -13.28
CA LYS A 108 -9.11 -20.46 -13.02
C LYS A 108 -9.44 -20.40 -11.51
N LYS A 109 -8.66 -21.08 -10.68
CA LYS A 109 -8.86 -21.13 -9.22
C LYS A 109 -8.42 -19.88 -8.47
N LEU A 110 -7.55 -19.03 -9.06
CA LEU A 110 -7.12 -17.80 -8.40
C LEU A 110 -8.17 -16.69 -8.44
N TYR A 111 -9.08 -16.72 -9.40
CA TYR A 111 -10.14 -15.72 -9.51
C TYR A 111 -11.23 -15.91 -8.44
N ASP A 112 -11.40 -17.13 -7.93
CA ASP A 112 -12.40 -17.46 -6.91
C ASP A 112 -11.84 -17.33 -5.48
N PHE A 113 -10.59 -16.89 -5.34
CA PHE A 113 -9.91 -16.80 -4.06
C PHE A 113 -10.27 -15.49 -3.36
N THR A 114 -10.92 -15.59 -2.19
CA THR A 114 -11.18 -14.46 -1.31
C THR A 114 -10.25 -14.59 -0.10
N PRO A 115 -9.10 -13.92 -0.10
CA PRO A 115 -8.13 -14.11 0.96
C PRO A 115 -8.58 -13.51 2.27
N THR A 116 -8.21 -14.16 3.39
CA THR A 116 -8.28 -13.57 4.71
C THR A 116 -7.22 -12.46 4.85
N ALA A 117 -7.32 -11.63 5.89
CA ALA A 117 -6.37 -10.54 6.10
C ALA A 117 -4.90 -11.03 6.17
N GLU A 118 -4.66 -12.22 6.75
CA GLU A 118 -3.31 -12.83 6.77
C GLU A 118 -2.86 -13.32 5.41
N GLU A 119 -3.78 -13.89 4.64
CA GLU A 119 -3.48 -14.41 3.30
C GLU A 119 -3.22 -13.31 2.29
N VAL A 120 -3.82 -12.13 2.48
CA VAL A 120 -3.58 -10.95 1.65
C VAL A 120 -2.10 -10.59 1.58
N ASP A 121 -1.44 -10.51 2.73
CA ASP A 121 -0.01 -10.18 2.77
C ASP A 121 0.83 -11.25 2.08
N ARG A 122 0.54 -12.52 2.34
CA ARG A 122 1.24 -13.64 1.70
C ARG A 122 1.04 -13.63 0.19
N PHE A 123 -0.17 -13.35 -0.26
CA PHE A 123 -0.50 -13.30 -1.68
C PHE A 123 0.23 -12.16 -2.38
N CYS A 124 0.27 -10.99 -1.76
CA CYS A 124 1.03 -9.85 -2.27
C CYS A 124 2.53 -10.18 -2.34
N MET A 125 3.07 -10.82 -1.32
CA MET A 125 4.48 -11.26 -1.31
C MET A 125 4.80 -12.19 -2.47
N VAL A 126 3.93 -13.17 -2.74
CA VAL A 126 4.12 -14.09 -3.88
C VAL A 126 4.16 -13.33 -5.20
N GLY A 127 3.23 -12.40 -5.41
CA GLY A 127 3.18 -11.60 -6.63
C GLY A 127 4.44 -10.76 -6.85
N TYR A 128 4.86 -10.04 -5.81
CA TYR A 128 6.05 -9.19 -5.91
C TYR A 128 7.35 -10.00 -6.02
N THR A 129 7.44 -11.13 -5.34
CA THR A 129 8.60 -12.02 -5.47
C THR A 129 8.74 -12.57 -6.89
N LYS A 130 7.62 -12.96 -7.51
CA LYS A 130 7.63 -13.43 -8.91
C LYS A 130 8.10 -12.35 -9.88
N LEU A 131 7.73 -11.10 -9.64
CA LEU A 131 8.21 -9.97 -10.44
C LEU A 131 9.73 -9.80 -10.33
N GLU A 132 10.28 -9.89 -9.13
CA GLU A 132 11.72 -9.80 -8.90
C GLU A 132 12.47 -10.94 -9.61
N ASP A 133 11.97 -12.15 -9.48
CA ASP A 133 12.57 -13.33 -10.13
C ASP A 133 12.62 -13.17 -11.66
N GLU A 134 11.56 -12.66 -12.27
CA GLU A 134 11.53 -12.39 -13.71
C GLU A 134 12.53 -11.31 -14.12
N LYS A 135 12.67 -10.26 -13.33
CA LYS A 135 13.66 -9.20 -13.57
C LYS A 135 15.08 -9.73 -13.49
N GLU A 136 15.38 -10.56 -12.50
CA GLU A 136 16.71 -11.19 -12.36
C GLU A 136 17.03 -12.09 -13.55
N LYS A 137 16.08 -12.89 -14.00
CA LYS A 137 16.25 -13.75 -15.17
C LYS A 137 16.53 -12.96 -16.45
N ARG A 138 15.92 -11.78 -16.60
CA ARG A 138 16.18 -10.91 -17.74
C ARG A 138 17.57 -10.29 -17.69
N ASN A 139 18.08 -10.02 -16.49
CA ASN A 139 19.38 -9.39 -16.29
C ASN A 139 20.55 -10.38 -16.40
N THR A 140 20.30 -11.68 -16.27
CA THR A 140 21.34 -12.71 -16.34
C THR A 140 21.50 -13.32 -17.74
N GLN A 141 20.70 -12.90 -18.69
CA GLN A 141 20.85 -13.25 -20.09
C GLN A 141 21.57 -12.13 -20.82
#